data_7864b836f9ded1546d94f94556978765
#
_entry.id   7864b836f9ded1546d94f94556978765
#
_cell.length_a   1.000
_cell.length_b   1.000
_cell.length_c   1.000
_cell.angle_alpha   90.00
_cell.angle_beta   90.00
_cell.angle_gamma   90.00
#
_symmetry.space_group_name_H-M   'P 1'
#
loop_
_entity.id
_entity.type
_entity.pdbx_description
1 polymer ?
#
loop_
_entity_poly.entity_id
_entity_poly.type
_entity_poly.pdbx_seq_one_letter_code
_entity_poly.pdbx_strand_id
1 'polypeptide(L)' 'RNNAIVLTPSVTVRSTPSESGTSLFILHEGRKVEIKDNSMREWKEIRLEDGKVGWVPASSVEVI' A
#
# COMPACT_ATOMS: atom_id res chain seq x y z
N ARG A 1 1.81 12.73 10.55
CA ARG A 1 0.95 11.85 9.84
C ARG A 1 1.74 10.76 9.10
N ASN A 2 1.14 9.62 8.89
CA ASN A 2 1.87 8.47 8.37
C ASN A 2 1.72 8.38 6.85
N ASN A 3 2.58 9.09 6.15
CA ASN A 3 2.60 9.05 4.70
C ASN A 3 3.74 8.19 4.21
N ALA A 4 3.59 7.66 3.00
CA ALA A 4 4.59 6.81 2.39
C ALA A 4 4.59 7.02 0.89
N ILE A 5 5.66 6.58 0.25
CA ILE A 5 5.87 6.67 -1.19
C ILE A 5 6.04 5.26 -1.74
N VAL A 6 5.39 4.97 -2.85
CA VAL A 6 5.58 3.70 -3.55
C VAL A 6 6.97 3.67 -4.16
N LEU A 7 7.73 2.62 -3.86
CA LEU A 7 9.12 2.48 -4.29
C LEU A 7 9.28 1.62 -5.54
N THR A 8 8.40 0.63 -5.72
CA THR A 8 8.53 -0.29 -6.83
C THR A 8 7.91 0.30 -8.09
N PRO A 9 8.34 -0.15 -9.28
CA PRO A 9 7.74 0.35 -10.53
C PRO A 9 6.24 0.20 -10.55
N SER A 10 5.72 -0.91 -10.00
CA SER A 10 4.29 -1.08 -9.81
C SER A 10 4.06 -1.99 -8.62
N VAL A 11 2.91 -1.85 -7.99
CA VAL A 11 2.51 -2.71 -6.89
C VAL A 11 1.01 -2.93 -6.96
N THR A 12 0.59 -4.17 -6.78
CA THR A 12 -0.82 -4.52 -6.74
C THR A 12 -1.35 -4.31 -5.33
N VAL A 13 -2.42 -3.53 -5.22
CA VAL A 13 -3.09 -3.33 -3.94
C VAL A 13 -4.16 -4.40 -3.79
N ARG A 14 -4.15 -5.11 -2.66
CA ARG A 14 -5.01 -6.26 -2.47
C ARG A 14 -6.04 -6.01 -1.38
N SER A 15 -7.11 -6.80 -1.41
CA SER A 15 -8.20 -6.63 -0.44
C SER A 15 -7.83 -7.14 0.95
N THR A 16 -6.82 -8.02 1.05
CA THR A 16 -6.39 -8.58 2.32
C THR A 16 -4.86 -8.54 2.36
N PRO A 17 -4.25 -8.63 3.55
CA PRO A 17 -2.78 -8.62 3.67
C PRO A 17 -2.20 -9.99 3.30
N SER A 18 -2.32 -10.37 2.04
CA SER A 18 -1.92 -11.68 1.57
C SER A 18 -1.79 -11.65 0.06
N GLU A 19 -0.85 -12.47 -0.46
CA GLU A 19 -0.67 -12.59 -1.91
C GLU A 19 -1.91 -13.17 -2.60
N SER A 20 -2.74 -13.88 -1.85
CA SER A 20 -3.97 -14.46 -2.40
C SER A 20 -5.15 -13.51 -2.31
N GLY A 21 -4.97 -12.32 -1.77
CA GLY A 21 -6.05 -11.33 -1.70
C GLY A 21 -6.45 -10.87 -3.11
N THR A 22 -7.70 -10.44 -3.22
CA THR A 22 -8.21 -9.94 -4.50
C THR A 22 -7.42 -8.71 -4.93
N SER A 23 -7.02 -8.67 -6.20
CA SER A 23 -6.35 -7.53 -6.79
C SER A 23 -7.37 -6.41 -6.98
N LEU A 24 -7.16 -5.28 -6.32
CA LEU A 24 -8.10 -4.16 -6.38
C LEU A 24 -7.69 -3.11 -7.41
N PHE A 25 -6.43 -2.68 -7.36
CA PHE A 25 -5.89 -1.72 -8.32
C PHE A 25 -4.38 -1.74 -8.22
N ILE A 26 -3.72 -1.03 -9.14
CA ILE A 26 -2.27 -1.01 -9.22
C ILE A 26 -1.79 0.42 -8.99
N LEU A 27 -0.71 0.55 -8.22
CA LEU A 27 -0.04 1.83 -8.00
C LEU A 27 1.34 1.78 -8.64
N HIS A 28 1.85 2.95 -8.98
CA HIS A 28 3.15 3.06 -9.63
C HIS A 28 4.12 3.86 -8.77
N GLU A 29 5.39 3.72 -9.09
CA GLU A 29 6.48 4.34 -8.36
C GLU A 29 6.23 5.84 -8.18
N GLY A 30 6.52 6.34 -6.98
CA GLY A 30 6.38 7.75 -6.68
C GLY A 30 5.02 8.16 -6.12
N ARG A 31 4.03 7.26 -6.18
CA ARG A 31 2.69 7.60 -5.67
C ARG A 31 2.74 7.75 -4.16
N LYS A 32 2.18 8.84 -3.67
CA LYS A 32 2.07 9.09 -2.24
C LYS A 32 0.80 8.44 -1.70
N VAL A 33 0.93 7.76 -0.57
CA VAL A 33 -0.19 7.09 0.08
C VAL A 33 -0.14 7.35 1.57
N GLU A 34 -1.27 7.16 2.24
CA GLU A 34 -1.34 7.26 3.69
C GLU A 34 -1.30 5.85 4.26
N ILE A 35 -0.51 5.62 5.32
CA ILE A 35 -0.48 4.34 6.01
C ILE A 35 -1.64 4.32 7.00
N LYS A 36 -2.60 3.42 6.80
CA LYS A 36 -3.73 3.26 7.69
C LYS A 36 -3.45 2.26 8.81
N ASP A 37 -2.79 1.17 8.48
CA ASP A 37 -2.52 0.11 9.44
C ASP A 37 -1.07 -0.30 9.27
N ASN A 38 -0.29 -0.12 10.32
CA ASN A 38 1.13 -0.41 10.36
C ASN A 38 1.45 -1.50 11.38
N SER A 39 0.45 -2.30 11.76
CA SER A 39 0.62 -3.28 12.83
C SER A 39 1.33 -4.55 12.36
N MET A 40 1.32 -4.83 11.06
CA MET A 40 1.96 -6.03 10.52
C MET A 40 3.34 -5.68 10.00
N ARG A 41 4.26 -6.65 10.10
CA ARG A 41 5.62 -6.44 9.61
C ARG A 41 5.67 -6.40 8.09
N GLU A 42 4.96 -7.31 7.43
CA GLU A 42 5.17 -7.55 6.01
C GLU A 42 4.11 -6.94 5.11
N TRP A 43 3.05 -6.42 5.69
CA TRP A 43 1.96 -5.81 4.93
C TRP A 43 1.55 -4.51 5.59
N LYS A 44 1.19 -3.54 4.76
CA LYS A 44 0.69 -2.25 5.23
C LYS A 44 -0.64 -1.97 4.56
N GLU A 45 -1.61 -1.51 5.34
CA GLU A 45 -2.84 -1.02 4.76
C GLU A 45 -2.66 0.44 4.41
N ILE A 46 -3.00 0.80 3.17
CA ILE A 46 -2.81 2.15 2.69
C ILE A 46 -4.13 2.74 2.23
N ARG A 47 -4.18 4.06 2.19
CA ARG A 47 -5.34 4.78 1.69
C ARG A 47 -4.87 5.87 0.74
N LEU A 48 -5.59 5.98 -0.39
CA LEU A 48 -5.35 7.03 -1.37
C LEU A 48 -6.16 8.26 -1.05
N GLU A 49 -5.85 9.37 -1.73
CA GLU A 49 -6.56 10.62 -1.51
C GLU A 49 -8.05 10.52 -1.84
N ASP A 50 -8.40 9.67 -2.80
CA ASP A 50 -9.80 9.49 -3.19
C ASP A 50 -10.55 8.54 -2.25
N GLY A 51 -9.89 8.05 -1.20
CA GLY A 51 -10.53 7.19 -0.22
C GLY A 51 -10.39 5.70 -0.47
N LYS A 52 -9.80 5.29 -1.58
CA LYS A 52 -9.58 3.86 -1.83
C LYS A 52 -8.60 3.31 -0.83
N VAL A 53 -8.86 2.09 -0.36
CA VAL A 53 -8.10 1.45 0.71
C VAL A 53 -7.69 0.06 0.25
N GLY A 54 -6.53 -0.41 0.69
CA GLY A 54 -6.11 -1.78 0.45
C GLY A 54 -4.75 -2.06 1.03
N TRP A 55 -4.25 -3.26 0.77
CA TRP A 55 -3.02 -3.75 1.38
C TRP A 55 -1.92 -3.92 0.34
N VAL A 56 -0.71 -3.53 0.72
CA VAL A 56 0.48 -3.69 -0.11
C VAL A 56 1.58 -4.33 0.73
N PRO A 57 2.54 -5.03 0.07
CA PRO A 57 3.72 -5.51 0.79
C PRO A 57 4.46 -4.33 1.40
N ALA A 58 4.95 -4.52 2.62
CA ALA A 58 5.66 -3.45 3.33
C ALA A 58 6.89 -2.99 2.55
N SER A 59 7.53 -3.91 1.81
CA SER A 59 8.72 -3.57 1.05
C SER A 59 8.45 -2.69 -0.16
N SER A 60 7.19 -2.52 -0.55
CA SER A 60 6.87 -1.73 -1.74
C SER A 60 6.71 -0.25 -1.45
N VAL A 61 6.75 0.16 -0.18
CA VAL A 61 6.55 1.57 0.19
C VAL A 61 7.60 1.98 1.20
N GLU A 62 7.88 3.27 1.24
CA GLU A 62 8.76 3.84 2.26
C GLU A 62 8.04 4.97 2.97
N VAL A 63 8.02 4.91 4.29
CA VAL A 63 7.40 5.95 5.12
C VAL A 63 8.25 7.21 5.04
N ILE A 64 7.60 8.35 4.87
CA ILE A 64 8.30 9.63 4.77
C ILE A 64 7.92 10.56 5.92
#